data_2a48821c815051229b9cc5685cb070d0
#
_entry.id   2a48821c815051229b9cc5685cb070d0
#
_cell.length_a   1.000
_cell.length_b   1.000
_cell.length_c   1.000
_cell.angle_alpha   90.00
_cell.angle_beta   90.00
_cell.angle_gamma   90.00
#
_symmetry.space_group_name_H-M   'P 1'
#
loop_
_entity.id
_entity.type
_entity.pdbx_description
1 polymer ?
#
loop_
_entity_poly.entity_id
_entity_poly.type
_entity_poly.pdbx_seq_one_letter_code
_entity_poly.pdbx_strand_id
1 'polypeptide(L)'
;MEDKDEVRWADSLNFEARWEKGKAMGGGGQAHAYRATSKSEPEIKAFLKVLKEQTNPERRRRMFREAAALATYSHPRIPRLLESNAQLYADSSAQLYLVTDLVPGKDLSSRSGKPFSFDDALQIVDQLADVVEYCHERGGIHRDIKPDNVILRDGNADVVLVDFGLTFNVNEQDNWHTGDWQELGNRFLRLPELSSYSVHRHDLRSDVSFLAGILYFCLFGQPPAVLEDAVGRLPHQRDGISLQNVSPNPATARLLARLFDVSFQPRLSDRFSSISEFRKMIQDINNSRVEADADDPAVIAEQIKKGFSTEKTARQQRQRATYVKAIEWIYSIQADVSTLLGREYVPTHSGDYDPATDHPYRNMGLHHHFREHLMRYWMKITFRFVGSELVVTIAEVNSGADEVEVLRTDSEAPNFDVGNRDLVKTRLLKGISRIQEI
;
A
#
# COMPACT_ATOMS: atom_id res chain seq x y z
N MET A 1 -44.79 9.84 3.73
CA MET A 1 -43.46 10.46 3.69
C MET A 1 -42.50 9.29 3.67
N GLU A 2 -42.08 8.87 2.49
CA GLU A 2 -41.02 7.84 2.37
C GLU A 2 -39.76 8.43 2.98
N ASP A 3 -39.12 7.64 3.82
CA ASP A 3 -37.87 8.02 4.49
C ASP A 3 -36.80 8.27 3.42
N LYS A 4 -36.38 9.53 3.26
CA LYS A 4 -35.42 9.95 2.20
C LYS A 4 -34.00 9.38 2.36
N ASP A 5 -33.78 8.60 3.43
CA ASP A 5 -32.47 8.04 3.80
C ASP A 5 -32.36 6.53 3.53
N GLU A 6 -33.41 5.86 3.04
CA GLU A 6 -33.37 4.41 2.81
C GLU A 6 -32.75 4.07 1.42
N VAL A 7 -31.67 3.27 1.47
CA VAL A 7 -31.01 2.75 0.26
C VAL A 7 -31.99 1.86 -0.50
N ARG A 8 -32.17 2.15 -1.78
CA ARG A 8 -33.08 1.36 -2.62
C ARG A 8 -32.29 0.27 -3.38
N TRP A 9 -32.48 -0.97 -2.96
CA TRP A 9 -32.07 -2.12 -3.74
C TRP A 9 -33.10 -2.38 -4.85
N ALA A 10 -32.69 -2.25 -6.13
CA ALA A 10 -33.58 -2.36 -7.28
C ALA A 10 -33.61 -3.79 -7.84
N ASP A 11 -34.79 -4.31 -8.08
CA ASP A 11 -34.99 -5.59 -8.79
C ASP A 11 -34.92 -5.45 -10.31
N SER A 12 -34.73 -4.24 -10.82
CA SER A 12 -34.63 -3.96 -12.24
C SER A 12 -33.30 -4.46 -12.84
N LEU A 13 -33.41 -5.04 -14.07
CA LEU A 13 -32.24 -5.58 -14.77
C LEU A 13 -31.27 -4.50 -15.29
N ASN A 14 -31.67 -3.23 -15.29
CA ASN A 14 -30.82 -2.09 -15.67
C ASN A 14 -31.31 -0.79 -15.01
N PHE A 15 -30.50 0.28 -15.12
CA PHE A 15 -30.79 1.60 -14.55
C PHE A 15 -31.88 2.40 -15.30
N GLU A 16 -32.18 2.03 -16.54
CA GLU A 16 -33.03 2.85 -17.47
C GLU A 16 -34.48 2.98 -17.02
N ALA A 17 -34.95 2.10 -16.14
CA ALA A 17 -36.29 2.20 -15.57
C ALA A 17 -36.49 3.51 -14.78
N ARG A 18 -35.47 4.00 -14.10
CA ARG A 18 -35.58 5.10 -13.13
C ARG A 18 -34.62 6.26 -13.38
N TRP A 19 -33.52 6.03 -14.10
CA TRP A 19 -32.49 7.01 -14.32
C TRP A 19 -32.28 7.30 -15.79
N GLU A 20 -32.20 8.57 -16.12
CA GLU A 20 -31.79 9.05 -17.42
C GLU A 20 -30.26 9.31 -17.41
N LYS A 21 -29.56 8.60 -18.30
CA LYS A 21 -28.12 8.74 -18.47
C LYS A 21 -27.78 10.04 -19.20
N GLY A 22 -26.99 10.88 -18.57
CA GLY A 22 -26.49 12.14 -19.11
C GLY A 22 -25.04 12.05 -19.61
N LYS A 23 -24.30 13.13 -19.42
CA LYS A 23 -22.90 13.27 -19.86
C LYS A 23 -21.98 12.26 -19.19
N ALA A 24 -21.10 11.63 -19.97
CA ALA A 24 -20.03 10.81 -19.42
C ALA A 24 -19.07 11.66 -18.55
N MET A 25 -18.70 11.10 -17.39
CA MET A 25 -17.80 11.72 -16.42
C MET A 25 -16.43 11.04 -16.39
N GLY A 26 -16.08 10.32 -17.47
CA GLY A 26 -14.92 9.46 -17.51
C GLY A 26 -15.29 8.01 -17.18
N GLY A 27 -14.31 7.20 -16.88
CA GLY A 27 -14.52 5.80 -16.51
C GLY A 27 -13.18 5.16 -16.22
N GLY A 28 -13.07 4.53 -15.07
CA GLY A 28 -11.93 3.68 -14.71
C GLY A 28 -11.93 2.38 -15.52
N GLY A 29 -10.99 1.50 -15.25
CA GLY A 29 -10.85 0.20 -15.94
C GLY A 29 -12.05 -0.73 -15.80
N GLN A 30 -12.90 -0.55 -14.78
CA GLN A 30 -13.96 -1.50 -14.44
C GLN A 30 -15.39 -1.05 -14.79
N ALA A 31 -15.67 0.26 -14.83
CA ALA A 31 -17.00 0.79 -15.03
C ALA A 31 -17.00 2.04 -15.91
N HIS A 32 -18.15 2.33 -16.52
CA HIS A 32 -18.46 3.61 -17.11
C HIS A 32 -19.15 4.49 -16.08
N ALA A 33 -18.78 5.77 -16.04
CA ALA A 33 -19.33 6.76 -15.13
C ALA A 33 -20.08 7.85 -15.91
N TYR A 34 -21.27 8.22 -15.41
CA TYR A 34 -22.13 9.21 -16.04
C TYR A 34 -22.75 10.13 -14.98
N ARG A 35 -23.08 11.35 -15.38
CA ARG A 35 -24.13 12.09 -14.69
C ARG A 35 -25.46 11.42 -15.01
N ALA A 36 -26.36 11.37 -14.04
CA ALA A 36 -27.70 10.86 -14.26
C ALA A 36 -28.73 11.80 -13.63
N THR A 37 -29.95 11.70 -14.10
CA THR A 37 -31.11 12.44 -13.60
C THR A 37 -32.21 11.45 -13.26
N SER A 38 -32.83 11.59 -12.09
CA SER A 38 -34.00 10.80 -11.76
C SER A 38 -35.16 11.10 -12.72
N LYS A 39 -35.83 10.08 -13.26
CA LYS A 39 -36.97 10.25 -14.14
C LYS A 39 -38.24 10.67 -13.39
N SER A 40 -38.36 10.26 -12.12
CA SER A 40 -39.49 10.63 -11.26
C SER A 40 -39.30 12.01 -10.61
N GLU A 41 -38.04 12.40 -10.32
CA GLU A 41 -37.68 13.64 -9.63
C GLU A 41 -36.52 14.32 -10.39
N PRO A 42 -36.79 15.05 -11.48
CA PRO A 42 -35.74 15.60 -12.36
C PRO A 42 -34.76 16.60 -11.70
N GLU A 43 -35.08 17.12 -10.53
CA GLU A 43 -34.20 17.93 -9.69
C GLU A 43 -33.05 17.10 -9.06
N ILE A 44 -33.24 15.79 -8.87
CA ILE A 44 -32.22 14.90 -8.33
C ILE A 44 -31.20 14.59 -9.42
N LYS A 45 -29.98 15.12 -9.23
CA LYS A 45 -28.81 14.85 -10.05
C LYS A 45 -27.90 13.85 -9.30
N ALA A 46 -27.50 12.80 -10.00
CA ALA A 46 -26.78 11.69 -9.42
C ALA A 46 -25.52 11.32 -10.22
N PHE A 47 -24.65 10.52 -9.61
CA PHE A 47 -23.56 9.83 -10.26
C PHE A 47 -23.97 8.38 -10.51
N LEU A 48 -23.96 7.96 -11.77
CA LEU A 48 -24.28 6.61 -12.21
C LEU A 48 -23.03 5.88 -12.64
N LYS A 49 -22.74 4.76 -12.01
CA LYS A 49 -21.63 3.83 -12.34
C LYS A 49 -22.23 2.55 -12.92
N VAL A 50 -21.86 2.20 -14.15
CA VAL A 50 -22.34 1.01 -14.87
C VAL A 50 -21.17 0.09 -15.16
N LEU A 51 -21.25 -1.15 -14.78
CA LEU A 51 -20.19 -2.14 -14.97
C LEU A 51 -19.87 -2.33 -16.48
N LYS A 52 -18.61 -2.36 -16.87
CA LYS A 52 -18.19 -2.53 -18.27
C LYS A 52 -18.32 -3.98 -18.75
N GLU A 53 -17.66 -4.89 -18.05
CA GLU A 53 -17.63 -6.32 -18.38
C GLU A 53 -18.67 -7.06 -17.55
N GLN A 54 -19.90 -7.03 -18.01
CA GLN A 54 -21.06 -7.60 -17.32
C GLN A 54 -20.96 -9.13 -17.10
N THR A 55 -20.16 -9.83 -17.92
CA THR A 55 -19.96 -11.28 -17.81
C THR A 55 -18.84 -11.69 -16.86
N ASN A 56 -18.04 -10.75 -16.35
CA ASN A 56 -16.92 -11.04 -15.45
C ASN A 56 -17.43 -11.19 -14.00
N PRO A 57 -17.39 -12.40 -13.39
CA PRO A 57 -17.95 -12.65 -12.07
C PRO A 57 -17.27 -11.85 -10.97
N GLU A 58 -15.94 -11.64 -11.06
CA GLU A 58 -15.18 -10.91 -10.06
C GLU A 58 -15.55 -9.43 -10.07
N ARG A 59 -15.66 -8.82 -11.24
CA ARG A 59 -16.09 -7.42 -11.36
C ARG A 59 -17.52 -7.21 -10.87
N ARG A 60 -18.42 -8.19 -11.11
CA ARG A 60 -19.78 -8.17 -10.58
C ARG A 60 -19.80 -8.20 -9.05
N ARG A 61 -19.01 -9.08 -8.42
CA ARG A 61 -18.86 -9.15 -6.96
C ARG A 61 -18.24 -7.88 -6.38
N ARG A 62 -17.27 -7.27 -7.06
CA ARG A 62 -16.69 -5.98 -6.64
C ARG A 62 -17.74 -4.87 -6.60
N MET A 63 -18.57 -4.76 -7.62
CA MET A 63 -19.65 -3.77 -7.65
C MET A 63 -20.67 -4.03 -6.53
N PHE A 64 -20.99 -5.29 -6.23
CA PHE A 64 -21.85 -5.62 -5.09
C PHE A 64 -21.20 -5.20 -3.75
N ARG A 65 -19.92 -5.50 -3.53
CA ARG A 65 -19.19 -5.07 -2.31
C ARG A 65 -19.17 -3.55 -2.17
N GLU A 66 -18.94 -2.83 -3.24
CA GLU A 66 -18.99 -1.37 -3.26
C GLU A 66 -20.38 -0.84 -2.87
N ALA A 67 -21.42 -1.38 -3.48
CA ALA A 67 -22.78 -0.99 -3.15
C ALA A 67 -23.18 -1.35 -1.71
N ALA A 68 -22.81 -2.55 -1.24
CA ALA A 68 -23.06 -3.00 0.13
C ALA A 68 -22.34 -2.12 1.16
N ALA A 69 -21.07 -1.77 0.92
CA ALA A 69 -20.32 -0.86 1.78
C ALA A 69 -21.01 0.52 1.85
N LEU A 70 -21.32 1.12 0.69
CA LEU A 70 -22.01 2.41 0.63
C LEU A 70 -23.39 2.38 1.28
N ALA A 71 -24.10 1.25 1.22
CA ALA A 71 -25.40 1.08 1.87
C ALA A 71 -25.32 1.14 3.41
N THR A 72 -24.17 0.82 4.00
CA THR A 72 -23.97 0.83 5.46
C THR A 72 -23.35 2.14 5.97
N TYR A 73 -22.86 2.99 5.08
CA TYR A 73 -22.16 4.21 5.46
C TYR A 73 -23.10 5.42 5.41
N SER A 74 -23.15 6.16 6.53
CA SER A 74 -23.81 7.46 6.62
C SER A 74 -22.82 8.48 7.18
N HIS A 75 -22.13 9.20 6.27
CA HIS A 75 -21.11 10.16 6.63
C HIS A 75 -21.10 11.33 5.62
N PRO A 76 -20.97 12.59 6.06
CA PRO A 76 -21.10 13.78 5.18
C PRO A 76 -20.03 13.86 4.07
N ARG A 77 -18.94 13.08 4.22
CA ARG A 77 -17.83 12.98 3.25
C ARG A 77 -17.78 11.64 2.52
N ILE A 78 -18.87 10.89 2.53
CA ILE A 78 -19.07 9.69 1.71
C ILE A 78 -20.34 9.91 0.90
N PRO A 79 -20.36 9.70 -0.44
CA PRO A 79 -21.59 9.82 -1.23
C PRO A 79 -22.61 8.78 -0.76
N ARG A 80 -23.86 9.19 -0.58
CA ARG A 80 -24.94 8.25 -0.24
C ARG A 80 -25.23 7.36 -1.44
N LEU A 81 -25.49 6.09 -1.18
CA LEU A 81 -26.06 5.19 -2.17
C LEU A 81 -27.55 5.49 -2.31
N LEU A 82 -27.99 5.92 -3.48
CA LEU A 82 -29.38 6.21 -3.79
C LEU A 82 -30.10 4.98 -4.31
N GLU A 83 -29.44 4.22 -5.17
CA GLU A 83 -30.01 3.00 -5.78
C GLU A 83 -28.90 2.09 -6.32
N SER A 84 -29.12 0.78 -6.26
CA SER A 84 -28.28 -0.21 -6.93
C SER A 84 -29.04 -1.51 -7.20
N ASN A 85 -28.71 -2.22 -8.28
CA ASN A 85 -29.11 -3.60 -8.49
C ASN A 85 -27.96 -4.59 -8.33
N ALA A 86 -26.88 -4.19 -7.67
CA ALA A 86 -25.68 -5.01 -7.56
C ALA A 86 -25.87 -6.31 -6.76
N GLN A 87 -26.94 -6.44 -5.95
CA GLN A 87 -27.35 -7.69 -5.32
C GLN A 87 -27.65 -8.81 -6.34
N LEU A 88 -27.96 -8.42 -7.60
CA LEU A 88 -28.15 -9.36 -8.72
C LEU A 88 -26.81 -9.81 -9.34
N TYR A 89 -25.71 -9.75 -8.59
CA TYR A 89 -24.35 -10.07 -9.11
C TYR A 89 -24.23 -11.50 -9.67
N ALA A 90 -25.07 -12.44 -9.23
CA ALA A 90 -25.11 -13.81 -9.73
C ALA A 90 -25.93 -13.96 -11.03
N ASP A 91 -26.84 -13.03 -11.33
CA ASP A 91 -27.67 -13.05 -12.53
C ASP A 91 -26.94 -12.36 -13.70
N SER A 92 -26.38 -13.14 -14.62
CA SER A 92 -25.65 -12.63 -15.79
C SER A 92 -26.51 -11.83 -16.78
N SER A 93 -27.85 -11.89 -16.70
CA SER A 93 -28.76 -11.09 -17.52
C SER A 93 -28.89 -9.66 -17.01
N ALA A 94 -28.63 -9.42 -15.72
CA ALA A 94 -28.71 -8.10 -15.12
C ALA A 94 -27.49 -7.24 -15.47
N GLN A 95 -27.72 -6.05 -16.02
CA GLN A 95 -26.70 -5.01 -16.20
C GLN A 95 -26.47 -4.30 -14.87
N LEU A 96 -25.39 -4.66 -14.18
CA LEU A 96 -25.13 -4.09 -12.85
C LEU A 96 -24.76 -2.62 -12.90
N TYR A 97 -25.35 -1.88 -11.95
CA TYR A 97 -25.11 -0.46 -11.75
C TYR A 97 -25.21 -0.06 -10.28
N LEU A 98 -24.70 1.10 -9.97
CA LEU A 98 -24.96 1.82 -8.72
C LEU A 98 -25.14 3.31 -9.01
N VAL A 99 -25.96 3.96 -8.20
CA VAL A 99 -26.27 5.39 -8.27
C VAL A 99 -26.00 6.00 -6.90
N THR A 100 -25.19 7.05 -6.87
CA THR A 100 -24.89 7.80 -5.64
C THR A 100 -25.19 9.28 -5.82
N ASP A 101 -25.12 10.02 -4.72
CA ASP A 101 -25.11 11.48 -4.80
C ASP A 101 -24.04 11.96 -5.79
N LEU A 102 -24.39 12.96 -6.59
CA LEU A 102 -23.41 13.64 -7.43
C LEU A 102 -22.62 14.62 -6.58
N VAL A 103 -21.38 14.34 -6.32
CA VAL A 103 -20.47 15.24 -5.60
C VAL A 103 -19.96 16.31 -6.57
N PRO A 104 -20.28 17.60 -6.36
CA PRO A 104 -19.73 18.67 -7.17
C PRO A 104 -18.24 18.87 -6.85
N GLY A 105 -17.44 19.23 -7.85
CA GLY A 105 -16.00 19.46 -7.68
C GLY A 105 -15.14 18.78 -8.71
N LYS A 106 -13.84 18.73 -8.43
CA LYS A 106 -12.82 18.03 -9.23
C LYS A 106 -12.07 17.07 -8.33
N ASP A 107 -11.59 15.99 -8.91
CA ASP A 107 -10.69 15.11 -8.17
C ASP A 107 -9.39 15.84 -7.76
N LEU A 108 -8.80 15.38 -6.66
CA LEU A 108 -7.59 15.97 -6.09
C LEU A 108 -6.39 15.83 -7.05
N SER A 109 -6.40 14.84 -7.98
CA SER A 109 -5.34 14.64 -8.98
C SER A 109 -5.23 15.83 -9.95
N SER A 110 -6.30 16.62 -10.12
CA SER A 110 -6.28 17.88 -10.89
C SER A 110 -5.33 18.93 -10.31
N ARG A 111 -4.85 18.73 -9.09
CA ARG A 111 -3.86 19.57 -8.40
C ARG A 111 -2.41 19.10 -8.59
N SER A 112 -2.18 18.07 -9.43
CA SER A 112 -0.82 17.61 -9.74
C SER A 112 0.09 18.76 -10.18
N GLY A 113 1.28 18.88 -9.58
CA GLY A 113 2.22 20.00 -9.78
C GLY A 113 1.81 21.32 -9.13
N LYS A 114 0.71 21.34 -8.35
CA LYS A 114 0.18 22.55 -7.70
C LYS A 114 -0.06 22.27 -6.22
N PRO A 115 0.95 22.37 -5.36
CA PRO A 115 0.81 22.11 -3.94
C PRO A 115 -0.21 23.06 -3.27
N PHE A 116 -0.77 22.59 -2.18
CA PHE A 116 -1.63 23.37 -1.29
C PHE A 116 -0.79 24.15 -0.28
N SER A 117 -1.42 25.11 0.40
CA SER A 117 -0.88 25.64 1.63
C SER A 117 -0.73 24.51 2.67
N PHE A 118 0.14 24.72 3.65
CA PHE A 118 0.31 23.75 4.74
C PHE A 118 -1.02 23.49 5.49
N ASP A 119 -1.78 24.56 5.70
CA ASP A 119 -3.06 24.53 6.41
C ASP A 119 -4.12 23.74 5.66
N ASP A 120 -4.26 24.01 4.36
CA ASP A 120 -5.20 23.28 3.51
C ASP A 120 -4.82 21.80 3.42
N ALA A 121 -3.52 21.49 3.31
CA ALA A 121 -3.03 20.11 3.24
C ALA A 121 -3.38 19.31 4.51
N LEU A 122 -3.18 19.89 5.69
CA LEU A 122 -3.56 19.28 6.96
C LEU A 122 -5.07 19.14 7.11
N GLN A 123 -5.84 20.15 6.71
CA GLN A 123 -7.30 20.12 6.76
C GLN A 123 -7.86 19.02 5.85
N ILE A 124 -7.34 18.88 4.64
CA ILE A 124 -7.72 17.80 3.70
C ILE A 124 -7.49 16.44 4.33
N VAL A 125 -6.30 16.22 4.90
CA VAL A 125 -5.94 14.91 5.45
C VAL A 125 -6.68 14.59 6.74
N ASP A 126 -6.93 15.57 7.62
CA ASP A 126 -7.72 15.35 8.83
C ASP A 126 -9.17 14.96 8.49
N GLN A 127 -9.78 15.62 7.49
CA GLN A 127 -11.11 15.26 7.00
C GLN A 127 -11.16 13.84 6.41
N LEU A 128 -10.13 13.42 5.65
CA LEU A 128 -10.04 12.07 5.12
C LEU A 128 -9.79 11.05 6.22
N ALA A 129 -8.98 11.38 7.22
CA ALA A 129 -8.74 10.52 8.37
C ALA A 129 -10.03 10.30 9.20
N ASP A 130 -10.88 11.31 9.31
CA ASP A 130 -12.21 11.20 9.92
C ASP A 130 -13.10 10.18 9.18
N VAL A 131 -13.13 10.26 7.84
CA VAL A 131 -13.85 9.26 7.00
C VAL A 131 -13.29 7.85 7.18
N VAL A 132 -11.97 7.71 7.13
CA VAL A 132 -11.32 6.40 7.21
C VAL A 132 -11.49 5.79 8.61
N GLU A 133 -11.39 6.59 9.67
CA GLU A 133 -11.68 6.14 11.03
C GLU A 133 -13.11 5.63 11.16
N TYR A 134 -14.08 6.38 10.64
CA TYR A 134 -15.49 5.99 10.59
C TYR A 134 -15.69 4.63 9.85
N CYS A 135 -14.98 4.41 8.73
CA CYS A 135 -15.03 3.13 8.01
C CYS A 135 -14.40 2.00 8.81
N HIS A 136 -13.21 2.23 9.41
CA HIS A 136 -12.49 1.23 10.22
C HIS A 136 -13.28 0.76 11.44
N GLU A 137 -13.97 1.68 12.15
CA GLU A 137 -14.86 1.35 13.27
C GLU A 137 -16.00 0.39 12.86
N ARG A 138 -16.36 0.39 11.57
CA ARG A 138 -17.39 -0.49 10.98
C ARG A 138 -16.81 -1.71 10.27
N GLY A 139 -15.51 -1.96 10.46
CA GLY A 139 -14.80 -3.09 9.86
C GLY A 139 -14.44 -2.90 8.38
N GLY A 140 -14.65 -1.72 7.80
CA GLY A 140 -14.33 -1.43 6.40
C GLY A 140 -12.92 -0.91 6.22
N ILE A 141 -12.15 -1.48 5.30
CA ILE A 141 -10.81 -1.02 4.89
C ILE A 141 -10.88 -0.57 3.44
N HIS A 142 -10.48 0.66 3.13
CA HIS A 142 -10.67 1.25 1.80
C HIS A 142 -9.70 0.70 0.74
N ARG A 143 -8.41 0.63 1.04
CA ARG A 143 -7.32 0.05 0.23
C ARG A 143 -6.98 0.74 -1.10
N ASP A 144 -7.69 1.80 -1.49
CA ASP A 144 -7.43 2.55 -2.72
C ASP A 144 -7.58 4.07 -2.53
N ILE A 145 -7.09 4.58 -1.40
CA ILE A 145 -7.07 6.03 -1.16
C ILE A 145 -5.97 6.64 -2.02
N LYS A 146 -6.37 7.51 -2.94
CA LYS A 146 -5.49 8.22 -3.88
C LYS A 146 -6.15 9.52 -4.35
N PRO A 147 -5.40 10.47 -4.95
CA PRO A 147 -5.95 11.73 -5.40
C PRO A 147 -7.14 11.62 -6.36
N ASP A 148 -7.19 10.58 -7.19
CA ASP A 148 -8.30 10.33 -8.13
C ASP A 148 -9.61 9.98 -7.42
N ASN A 149 -9.52 9.43 -6.20
CA ASN A 149 -10.67 8.99 -5.40
C ASN A 149 -11.05 10.02 -4.31
N VAL A 150 -10.51 11.22 -4.35
CA VAL A 150 -10.82 12.33 -3.45
C VAL A 150 -11.37 13.49 -4.27
N ILE A 151 -12.63 13.86 -4.05
CA ILE A 151 -13.25 15.02 -4.71
C ILE A 151 -13.06 16.25 -3.83
N LEU A 152 -12.45 17.28 -4.39
CA LEU A 152 -12.31 18.61 -3.79
C LEU A 152 -13.53 19.44 -4.16
N ARG A 153 -14.38 19.77 -3.19
CA ARG A 153 -15.57 20.57 -3.39
C ARG A 153 -15.20 22.05 -3.57
N ASP A 154 -15.75 22.67 -4.60
CA ASP A 154 -15.73 24.14 -4.83
C ASP A 154 -14.36 24.83 -4.66
N GLY A 155 -13.27 24.10 -4.88
CA GLY A 155 -11.91 24.64 -4.83
C GLY A 155 -11.36 24.92 -3.43
N ASN A 156 -12.12 24.65 -2.38
CA ASN A 156 -11.72 24.76 -0.97
C ASN A 156 -11.12 23.43 -0.48
N ALA A 157 -10.55 23.46 0.73
CA ALA A 157 -10.02 22.24 1.37
C ALA A 157 -11.13 21.33 1.95
N ASP A 158 -12.34 21.36 1.41
CA ASP A 158 -13.44 20.44 1.76
C ASP A 158 -13.46 19.26 0.79
N VAL A 159 -13.37 18.03 1.31
CA VAL A 159 -13.16 16.84 0.51
C VAL A 159 -14.22 15.76 0.77
N VAL A 160 -14.45 14.93 -0.26
CA VAL A 160 -15.28 13.73 -0.22
C VAL A 160 -14.47 12.55 -0.76
N LEU A 161 -14.46 11.46 -0.01
CA LEU A 161 -13.86 10.19 -0.44
C LEU A 161 -14.86 9.40 -1.26
N VAL A 162 -14.44 8.93 -2.44
CA VAL A 162 -15.28 8.20 -3.39
C VAL A 162 -14.61 6.89 -3.81
N ASP A 163 -15.35 6.03 -4.50
CA ASP A 163 -14.90 4.74 -5.06
C ASP A 163 -14.48 3.71 -4.01
N PHE A 164 -15.46 3.09 -3.40
CA PHE A 164 -15.32 2.02 -2.40
C PHE A 164 -15.18 0.61 -3.02
N GLY A 165 -14.88 0.51 -4.31
CA GLY A 165 -14.84 -0.76 -5.06
C GLY A 165 -13.77 -1.76 -4.62
N LEU A 166 -12.77 -1.35 -3.85
CA LEU A 166 -11.77 -2.22 -3.25
C LEU A 166 -11.96 -2.40 -1.73
N THR A 167 -13.03 -1.85 -1.16
CA THR A 167 -13.31 -1.96 0.27
C THR A 167 -13.48 -3.42 0.68
N PHE A 168 -12.82 -3.78 1.78
CA PHE A 168 -12.94 -5.08 2.43
C PHE A 168 -13.62 -4.90 3.78
N ASN A 169 -14.57 -5.79 4.11
CA ASN A 169 -15.22 -5.80 5.40
C ASN A 169 -14.72 -7.00 6.22
N VAL A 170 -14.01 -6.74 7.33
CA VAL A 170 -13.46 -7.79 8.23
C VAL A 170 -14.55 -8.64 8.90
N ASN A 171 -15.79 -8.15 8.97
CA ASN A 171 -16.90 -8.85 9.60
C ASN A 171 -17.64 -9.80 8.64
N GLU A 172 -17.36 -9.77 7.35
CA GLU A 172 -17.93 -10.70 6.38
C GLU A 172 -17.13 -12.01 6.41
N GLN A 173 -17.69 -13.04 7.05
CA GLN A 173 -17.11 -14.39 7.17
C GLN A 173 -17.16 -15.22 5.89
N ASP A 174 -17.44 -14.64 4.75
CA ASP A 174 -17.44 -15.38 3.50
C ASP A 174 -16.00 -15.73 3.11
N ASN A 175 -15.71 -17.03 3.17
CA ASN A 175 -14.50 -17.71 2.68
C ASN A 175 -14.33 -17.55 1.16
N TRP A 176 -14.29 -16.31 0.69
CA TRP A 176 -14.07 -16.00 -0.71
C TRP A 176 -12.57 -15.93 -1.00
N HIS A 177 -11.94 -17.10 -1.08
CA HIS A 177 -10.68 -17.28 -1.80
C HIS A 177 -10.92 -17.08 -3.30
N THR A 178 -11.47 -15.92 -3.67
CA THR A 178 -11.52 -15.52 -5.07
C THR A 178 -10.12 -15.12 -5.49
N GLY A 179 -9.73 -15.56 -6.68
CA GLY A 179 -8.44 -15.37 -7.32
C GLY A 179 -7.87 -13.95 -7.25
N ASP A 180 -7.40 -13.58 -6.10
CA ASP A 180 -6.74 -12.33 -5.74
C ASP A 180 -5.32 -12.24 -6.34
N TRP A 181 -5.16 -12.78 -7.56
CA TRP A 181 -3.91 -12.82 -8.30
C TRP A 181 -3.56 -11.48 -8.94
N GLN A 182 -4.49 -10.51 -8.94
CA GLN A 182 -4.19 -9.16 -9.44
C GLN A 182 -3.57 -8.34 -8.33
N GLU A 183 -2.36 -7.83 -8.60
CA GLU A 183 -1.75 -6.75 -7.83
C GLU A 183 -2.79 -5.62 -7.71
N LEU A 184 -3.15 -5.25 -6.50
CA LEU A 184 -3.95 -4.05 -6.25
C LEU A 184 -3.05 -2.85 -6.52
N GLY A 185 -2.82 -2.58 -7.83
CA GLY A 185 -1.82 -1.63 -8.30
C GLY A 185 -2.27 -0.19 -8.11
N ASN A 186 -2.13 0.32 -6.90
CA ASN A 186 -2.19 1.75 -6.67
C ASN A 186 -0.84 2.38 -7.09
N ARG A 187 -0.79 2.97 -8.29
CA ARG A 187 0.41 3.68 -8.79
C ARG A 187 0.74 4.93 -7.98
N PHE A 188 -0.18 5.40 -7.16
CA PHE A 188 0.01 6.54 -6.28
C PHE A 188 1.02 6.24 -5.16
N LEU A 189 0.85 5.10 -4.48
CA LEU A 189 1.78 4.57 -3.47
C LEU A 189 1.73 3.04 -3.48
N ARG A 190 2.83 2.40 -3.84
CA ARG A 190 2.94 0.95 -3.80
C ARG A 190 3.26 0.48 -2.40
N LEU A 191 2.37 -0.34 -1.84
CA LEU A 191 2.51 -0.93 -0.52
C LEU A 191 2.81 -2.43 -0.64
N PRO A 192 3.84 -2.96 0.06
CA PRO A 192 4.22 -4.37 -0.03
C PRO A 192 3.09 -5.34 0.32
N GLU A 193 2.27 -5.00 1.31
CA GLU A 193 1.14 -5.82 1.76
C GLU A 193 0.01 -5.91 0.72
N LEU A 194 -0.07 -5.02 -0.26
CA LEU A 194 -1.06 -5.07 -1.34
C LEU A 194 -0.56 -5.81 -2.58
N SER A 195 0.67 -6.35 -2.54
CA SER A 195 1.20 -7.20 -3.61
C SER A 195 0.41 -8.51 -3.76
N SER A 196 0.51 -9.14 -4.94
CA SER A 196 -0.05 -10.45 -5.19
C SER A 196 0.53 -11.45 -4.17
N TYR A 197 -0.34 -12.28 -3.56
CA TYR A 197 0.03 -13.31 -2.56
C TYR A 197 0.35 -12.82 -1.14
N SER A 198 0.24 -11.54 -0.80
CA SER A 198 0.43 -11.09 0.57
C SER A 198 -0.73 -11.56 1.48
N VAL A 199 -0.42 -12.14 2.62
CA VAL A 199 -1.40 -12.51 3.66
C VAL A 199 -1.92 -11.30 4.43
N HIS A 200 -1.26 -10.14 4.30
CA HIS A 200 -1.58 -8.90 5.02
C HIS A 200 -2.41 -7.91 4.20
N ARG A 201 -3.04 -8.34 3.11
CA ARG A 201 -3.85 -7.47 2.22
C ARG A 201 -5.03 -6.76 2.88
N HIS A 202 -5.43 -7.25 4.04
CA HIS A 202 -6.57 -6.74 4.80
C HIS A 202 -6.13 -6.00 6.07
N ASP A 203 -4.91 -5.45 6.07
CA ASP A 203 -4.41 -4.67 7.19
C ASP A 203 -4.84 -3.20 7.05
N LEU A 204 -5.53 -2.70 8.07
CA LEU A 204 -6.06 -1.33 8.09
C LEU A 204 -4.96 -0.25 8.08
N ARG A 205 -3.71 -0.61 8.44
CA ARG A 205 -2.56 0.30 8.40
C ARG A 205 -2.13 0.70 6.98
N SER A 206 -2.60 -0.01 5.96
CA SER A 206 -2.44 0.42 4.56
C SER A 206 -3.12 1.76 4.30
N ASP A 207 -4.33 1.96 4.85
CA ASP A 207 -5.06 3.22 4.68
C ASP A 207 -4.34 4.40 5.37
N VAL A 208 -3.64 4.14 6.50
CA VAL A 208 -2.79 5.16 7.17
C VAL A 208 -1.67 5.62 6.24
N SER A 209 -0.98 4.69 5.58
CA SER A 209 0.09 5.04 4.63
C SER A 209 -0.46 5.81 3.42
N PHE A 210 -1.65 5.47 2.95
CA PHE A 210 -2.29 6.23 1.87
C PHE A 210 -2.68 7.64 2.30
N LEU A 211 -3.18 7.85 3.53
CA LEU A 211 -3.45 9.20 4.05
C LEU A 211 -2.18 10.04 4.15
N ALA A 212 -1.09 9.47 4.63
CA ALA A 212 0.22 10.13 4.60
C ALA A 212 0.67 10.43 3.16
N GLY A 213 0.38 9.52 2.22
CA GLY A 213 0.59 9.75 0.78
C GLY A 213 -0.21 10.95 0.26
N ILE A 214 -1.47 11.10 0.65
CA ILE A 214 -2.29 12.28 0.31
C ILE A 214 -1.69 13.56 0.90
N LEU A 215 -1.25 13.55 2.17
CA LEU A 215 -0.56 14.70 2.77
C LEU A 215 0.69 15.07 1.97
N TYR A 216 1.51 14.09 1.63
CA TYR A 216 2.69 14.28 0.80
C TYR A 216 2.32 14.90 -0.56
N PHE A 217 1.30 14.37 -1.24
CA PHE A 217 0.82 14.91 -2.50
C PHE A 217 0.33 16.37 -2.37
N CYS A 218 -0.43 16.66 -1.34
CA CYS A 218 -0.91 18.02 -1.09
C CYS A 218 0.24 19.00 -0.87
N LEU A 219 1.29 18.60 -0.14
CA LEU A 219 2.42 19.48 0.19
C LEU A 219 3.41 19.64 -0.97
N PHE A 220 3.60 18.62 -1.81
CA PHE A 220 4.65 18.62 -2.84
C PHE A 220 4.11 18.56 -4.28
N GLY A 221 2.80 18.39 -4.48
CA GLY A 221 2.16 18.33 -5.79
C GLY A 221 2.52 17.07 -6.61
N GLN A 222 3.16 16.07 -6.01
CA GLN A 222 3.60 14.83 -6.67
C GLN A 222 3.34 13.60 -5.81
N PRO A 223 3.06 12.41 -6.41
CA PRO A 223 2.83 11.19 -5.65
C PRO A 223 4.12 10.66 -5.00
N PRO A 224 4.03 10.00 -3.84
CA PRO A 224 5.18 9.33 -3.21
C PRO A 224 5.66 8.10 -4.02
N ALA A 225 4.81 7.49 -4.82
CA ALA A 225 5.01 6.37 -5.74
C ALA A 225 5.44 5.04 -5.07
N VAL A 226 6.55 5.03 -4.34
CA VAL A 226 7.08 3.87 -3.62
C VAL A 226 7.51 4.27 -2.21
N LEU A 227 7.51 3.33 -1.27
CA LEU A 227 7.92 3.61 0.11
C LEU A 227 9.42 3.90 0.19
N GLU A 228 10.24 3.15 -0.53
CA GLU A 228 11.69 3.34 -0.57
C GLU A 228 12.19 3.46 -2.01
N ASP A 229 13.15 4.35 -2.23
CA ASP A 229 13.89 4.42 -3.50
C ASP A 229 15.02 3.37 -3.54
N ALA A 230 15.78 3.36 -4.63
CA ALA A 230 16.86 2.40 -4.84
C ALA A 230 17.99 2.47 -3.78
N VAL A 231 18.06 3.55 -3.01
CA VAL A 231 19.04 3.73 -1.93
C VAL A 231 18.42 3.69 -0.52
N GLY A 232 17.14 3.25 -0.44
CA GLY A 232 16.42 3.04 0.82
C GLY A 232 15.86 4.32 1.46
N ARG A 233 15.73 5.44 0.70
CA ARG A 233 15.17 6.68 1.23
C ARG A 233 13.65 6.69 1.10
N LEU A 234 13.00 7.10 2.18
CA LEU A 234 11.55 7.34 2.20
C LEU A 234 11.17 8.55 1.32
N PRO A 235 9.90 8.69 0.88
CA PRO A 235 9.48 9.77 -0.03
C PRO A 235 9.94 11.17 0.37
N HIS A 236 9.80 11.52 1.65
CA HIS A 236 10.16 12.85 2.18
C HIS A 236 11.67 13.07 2.38
N GLN A 237 12.49 12.03 2.23
CA GLN A 237 13.96 12.07 2.37
C GLN A 237 14.66 12.18 1.00
N ARG A 238 13.92 12.17 -0.09
CA ARG A 238 14.47 12.20 -1.46
C ARG A 238 14.95 13.58 -1.85
N ASP A 239 15.87 13.61 -2.81
CA ASP A 239 16.39 14.86 -3.36
C ASP A 239 15.26 15.74 -3.92
N GLY A 240 15.33 17.05 -3.67
CA GLY A 240 14.32 18.01 -4.09
C GLY A 240 13.10 18.12 -3.16
N ILE A 241 12.99 17.30 -2.12
CA ILE A 241 11.96 17.38 -1.10
C ILE A 241 12.52 18.07 0.14
N SER A 242 11.86 19.15 0.58
CA SER A 242 12.25 19.89 1.78
C SER A 242 11.04 20.14 2.68
N LEU A 243 11.00 19.48 3.83
CA LEU A 243 9.97 19.67 4.83
C LEU A 243 10.05 21.06 5.47
N GLN A 244 11.24 21.63 5.56
CA GLN A 244 11.47 22.99 6.08
C GLN A 244 10.81 24.05 5.21
N ASN A 245 10.80 23.85 3.89
CA ASN A 245 10.24 24.82 2.96
C ASN A 245 8.70 24.86 2.96
N VAL A 246 8.06 23.76 3.36
CA VAL A 246 6.60 23.65 3.39
C VAL A 246 6.02 23.83 4.79
N SER A 247 6.84 23.75 5.83
CA SER A 247 6.38 23.85 7.22
C SER A 247 6.49 25.27 7.76
N PRO A 248 5.57 25.72 8.63
CA PRO A 248 5.57 27.08 9.17
C PRO A 248 6.76 27.37 10.09
N ASN A 249 7.34 26.35 10.74
CA ASN A 249 8.49 26.48 11.63
C ASN A 249 9.27 25.17 11.74
N PRO A 250 10.51 25.17 12.30
CA PRO A 250 11.34 23.96 12.42
C PRO A 250 10.76 22.86 13.34
N ALA A 251 9.97 23.22 14.35
CA ALA A 251 9.32 22.26 15.24
C ALA A 251 8.26 21.45 14.46
N THR A 252 7.41 22.15 13.72
CA THR A 252 6.42 21.56 12.83
C THR A 252 7.07 20.68 11.76
N ALA A 253 8.20 21.14 11.17
CA ALA A 253 8.95 20.33 10.18
C ALA A 253 9.43 19.00 10.77
N ARG A 254 9.89 18.98 12.03
CA ARG A 254 10.30 17.74 12.72
C ARG A 254 9.14 16.81 13.00
N LEU A 255 7.99 17.32 13.42
CA LEU A 255 6.79 16.48 13.64
C LEU A 255 6.28 15.90 12.32
N LEU A 256 6.29 16.71 11.25
CA LEU A 256 5.91 16.26 9.91
C LEU A 256 6.88 15.16 9.39
N ALA A 257 8.19 15.32 9.64
CA ALA A 257 9.17 14.28 9.32
C ALA A 257 8.84 12.97 10.04
N ARG A 258 8.55 13.05 11.36
CA ARG A 258 8.16 11.87 12.14
C ARG A 258 6.87 11.22 11.63
N LEU A 259 5.87 12.01 11.26
CA LEU A 259 4.64 11.48 10.68
C LEU A 259 4.95 10.64 9.44
N PHE A 260 5.76 11.15 8.53
CA PHE A 260 6.15 10.44 7.32
C PHE A 260 7.09 9.26 7.60
N ASP A 261 8.05 9.41 8.52
CA ASP A 261 8.94 8.31 8.94
C ASP A 261 8.15 7.11 9.43
N VAL A 262 7.09 7.31 10.22
CA VAL A 262 6.25 6.22 10.73
C VAL A 262 5.29 5.70 9.67
N SER A 263 4.61 6.59 8.94
CA SER A 263 3.58 6.19 7.98
C SER A 263 4.12 5.46 6.75
N PHE A 264 5.35 5.77 6.33
CA PHE A 264 5.97 5.17 5.14
C PHE A 264 6.87 3.97 5.46
N GLN A 265 6.82 3.46 6.69
CA GLN A 265 7.58 2.24 7.01
C GLN A 265 7.09 1.08 6.14
N PRO A 266 8.01 0.32 5.54
CA PRO A 266 7.64 -0.85 4.76
C PRO A 266 6.98 -1.95 5.60
N ARG A 267 7.36 -2.09 6.89
CA ARG A 267 6.75 -3.04 7.80
C ARG A 267 5.50 -2.46 8.44
N LEU A 268 4.45 -3.25 8.45
CA LEU A 268 3.19 -2.87 9.10
C LEU A 268 3.35 -2.61 10.61
N SER A 269 4.19 -3.41 11.32
CA SER A 269 4.45 -3.25 12.76
C SER A 269 5.08 -1.90 13.13
N ASP A 270 5.76 -1.27 12.20
CA ASP A 270 6.51 -0.04 12.43
C ASP A 270 5.71 1.22 12.06
N ARG A 271 4.49 1.02 11.52
CA ARG A 271 3.52 2.10 11.19
C ARG A 271 2.65 2.45 12.40
N PHE A 272 1.93 3.55 12.29
CA PHE A 272 0.85 3.84 13.23
C PHE A 272 -0.12 2.65 13.32
N SER A 273 -0.49 2.26 14.51
CA SER A 273 -1.34 1.09 14.73
C SER A 273 -2.80 1.34 14.35
N SER A 274 -3.21 2.60 14.31
CA SER A 274 -4.58 3.03 14.02
C SER A 274 -4.64 4.43 13.39
N ILE A 275 -5.78 4.74 12.79
CA ILE A 275 -6.09 6.12 12.32
C ILE A 275 -6.09 7.11 13.48
N SER A 276 -6.55 6.71 14.65
CA SER A 276 -6.58 7.58 15.85
C SER A 276 -5.18 8.05 16.25
N GLU A 277 -4.17 7.16 16.19
CA GLU A 277 -2.76 7.55 16.42
C GLU A 277 -2.26 8.51 15.35
N PHE A 278 -2.59 8.26 14.09
CA PHE A 278 -2.24 9.15 12.98
C PHE A 278 -2.90 10.53 13.16
N ARG A 279 -4.20 10.60 13.49
CA ARG A 279 -4.92 11.85 13.77
C ARG A 279 -4.32 12.61 14.94
N LYS A 280 -3.93 11.92 16.00
CA LYS A 280 -3.23 12.55 17.12
C LYS A 280 -1.93 13.23 16.65
N MET A 281 -1.16 12.61 15.79
CA MET A 281 0.05 13.22 15.22
C MET A 281 -0.30 14.46 14.37
N ILE A 282 -1.40 14.44 13.61
CA ILE A 282 -1.89 15.62 12.86
C ILE A 282 -2.25 16.76 13.83
N GLN A 283 -2.92 16.45 14.96
CA GLN A 283 -3.23 17.42 16.00
C GLN A 283 -1.97 18.02 16.65
N ASP A 284 -0.97 17.18 16.95
CA ASP A 284 0.32 17.62 17.50
C ASP A 284 1.04 18.57 16.52
N ILE A 285 0.98 18.27 15.21
CA ILE A 285 1.48 19.13 14.15
C ILE A 285 0.73 20.46 14.12
N ASN A 286 -0.59 20.46 14.22
CA ASN A 286 -1.40 21.67 14.28
C ASN A 286 -1.06 22.54 15.51
N ASN A 287 -0.88 21.93 16.67
CA ASN A 287 -0.56 22.62 17.92
C ASN A 287 0.87 23.21 17.92
N SER A 288 1.81 22.60 17.21
CA SER A 288 3.21 23.04 17.10
C SER A 288 3.41 24.34 16.30
N ARG A 289 2.35 24.88 15.70
CA ARG A 289 2.40 26.16 14.96
C ARG A 289 2.58 27.38 15.87
N VAL A 290 2.10 27.26 17.11
CA VAL A 290 2.39 28.26 18.15
C VAL A 290 3.84 28.02 18.57
N GLU A 291 4.69 29.02 18.47
CA GLU A 291 6.10 28.90 18.86
C GLU A 291 6.17 28.32 20.28
N ALA A 292 6.59 27.06 20.37
CA ALA A 292 6.92 26.46 21.64
C ALA A 292 8.14 27.20 22.21
N ASP A 293 8.02 27.69 23.43
CA ASP A 293 9.12 28.34 24.14
C ASP A 293 10.34 27.38 24.12
N ALA A 294 11.40 27.77 23.47
CA ALA A 294 12.55 26.90 23.19
C ALA A 294 13.24 26.36 24.47
N ASP A 295 12.92 26.96 25.61
CA ASP A 295 13.50 26.64 26.93
C ASP A 295 12.58 25.77 27.80
N ASP A 296 11.44 25.28 27.29
CA ASP A 296 10.58 24.35 28.04
C ASP A 296 11.29 22.99 28.23
N PRO A 297 11.55 22.55 29.47
CA PRO A 297 12.19 21.27 29.77
C PRO A 297 11.48 20.06 29.16
N ALA A 298 10.16 20.10 28.99
CA ALA A 298 9.36 19.04 28.37
C ALA A 298 9.66 18.95 26.86
N VAL A 299 9.84 20.10 26.18
CA VAL A 299 10.22 20.17 24.76
C VAL A 299 11.65 19.64 24.56
N ILE A 300 12.59 20.02 25.46
CA ILE A 300 13.96 19.52 25.41
C ILE A 300 14.04 18.01 25.65
N ALA A 301 13.30 17.49 26.63
CA ALA A 301 13.24 16.04 26.91
C ALA A 301 12.65 15.26 25.74
N GLU A 302 11.64 15.78 25.07
CA GLU A 302 11.05 15.21 23.86
C GLU A 302 12.04 15.24 22.68
N GLN A 303 12.81 16.32 22.52
CA GLN A 303 13.85 16.43 21.48
C GLN A 303 14.97 15.40 21.68
N ILE A 304 15.40 15.17 22.95
CA ILE A 304 16.38 14.14 23.29
C ILE A 304 15.86 12.75 22.95
N LYS A 305 14.62 12.43 23.32
CA LYS A 305 13.96 11.14 22.96
C LYS A 305 13.86 10.95 21.45
N LYS A 306 13.56 12.01 20.70
CA LYS A 306 13.48 11.99 19.23
C LYS A 306 14.84 11.79 18.57
N GLY A 307 15.90 12.39 19.10
CA GLY A 307 17.28 12.17 18.63
C GLY A 307 17.65 10.67 18.64
N PHE A 308 17.35 9.98 19.73
CA PHE A 308 17.56 8.52 19.83
C PHE A 308 16.71 7.71 18.86
N SER A 309 15.47 8.09 18.61
CA SER A 309 14.60 7.38 17.66
C SER A 309 15.07 7.57 16.21
N THR A 310 15.55 8.74 15.85
CA THR A 310 16.06 9.06 14.51
C THR A 310 17.32 8.26 14.17
N GLU A 311 18.26 8.12 15.15
CA GLU A 311 19.47 7.33 14.98
C GLU A 311 19.16 5.83 14.84
N LYS A 312 18.22 5.31 15.63
CA LYS A 312 17.75 3.93 15.51
C LYS A 312 17.12 3.68 14.14
N THR A 313 16.27 4.58 13.66
CA THR A 313 15.63 4.49 12.35
C THR A 313 16.66 4.55 11.22
N ALA A 314 17.61 5.50 11.28
CA ALA A 314 18.68 5.60 10.30
C ALA A 314 19.56 4.34 10.26
N ARG A 315 19.84 3.74 11.43
CA ARG A 315 20.56 2.46 11.53
C ARG A 315 19.77 1.32 10.89
N GLN A 316 18.49 1.22 11.18
CA GLN A 316 17.61 0.20 10.58
C GLN A 316 17.53 0.34 9.07
N GLN A 317 17.45 1.56 8.54
CA GLN A 317 17.45 1.84 7.11
C GLN A 317 18.75 1.39 6.44
N ARG A 318 19.92 1.73 7.03
CA ARG A 318 21.22 1.28 6.53
C ARG A 318 21.33 -0.24 6.52
N GLN A 319 20.93 -0.90 7.61
CA GLN A 319 20.91 -2.36 7.69
C GLN A 319 20.03 -2.99 6.62
N ARG A 320 18.86 -2.40 6.39
CA ARG A 320 17.95 -2.88 5.34
C ARG A 320 18.51 -2.70 3.94
N ALA A 321 19.10 -1.55 3.63
CA ALA A 321 19.73 -1.31 2.32
C ALA A 321 20.88 -2.30 2.07
N THR A 322 21.69 -2.57 3.09
CA THR A 322 22.75 -3.57 3.03
C THR A 322 22.23 -4.98 2.82
N TYR A 323 21.11 -5.34 3.48
CA TYR A 323 20.45 -6.62 3.28
C TYR A 323 19.93 -6.79 1.83
N VAL A 324 19.28 -5.79 1.25
CA VAL A 324 18.81 -5.84 -0.14
C VAL A 324 19.96 -6.08 -1.10
N LYS A 325 21.05 -5.35 -0.94
CA LYS A 325 22.27 -5.55 -1.77
C LYS A 325 22.89 -6.94 -1.58
N ALA A 326 22.83 -7.50 -0.37
CA ALA A 326 23.32 -8.86 -0.13
C ALA A 326 22.46 -9.90 -0.85
N ILE A 327 21.14 -9.71 -0.93
CA ILE A 327 20.24 -10.54 -1.73
C ILE A 327 20.60 -10.42 -3.22
N GLU A 328 20.77 -9.22 -3.74
CA GLU A 328 21.15 -9.01 -5.15
C GLU A 328 22.50 -9.67 -5.46
N TRP A 329 23.46 -9.56 -4.54
CA TRP A 329 24.75 -10.23 -4.66
C TRP A 329 24.61 -11.76 -4.74
N ILE A 330 23.82 -12.38 -3.86
CA ILE A 330 23.52 -13.81 -3.90
C ILE A 330 22.82 -14.19 -5.20
N TYR A 331 21.82 -13.46 -5.64
CA TYR A 331 21.09 -13.75 -6.88
C TYR A 331 21.98 -13.63 -8.13
N SER A 332 22.95 -12.70 -8.12
CA SER A 332 23.92 -12.61 -9.20
C SER A 332 24.78 -13.87 -9.30
N ILE A 333 25.12 -14.48 -8.17
CA ILE A 333 25.87 -15.77 -8.16
C ILE A 333 25.02 -16.91 -8.69
N GLN A 334 23.76 -16.95 -8.32
CA GLN A 334 22.80 -17.96 -8.81
C GLN A 334 22.60 -17.84 -10.33
N ALA A 335 22.48 -16.62 -10.84
CA ALA A 335 22.39 -16.35 -12.28
C ALA A 335 23.66 -16.81 -13.04
N ASP A 336 24.85 -16.59 -12.47
CA ASP A 336 26.12 -17.08 -13.02
C ASP A 336 26.12 -18.61 -13.13
N VAL A 337 25.66 -19.32 -12.07
CA VAL A 337 25.57 -20.79 -12.07
C VAL A 337 24.54 -21.29 -13.08
N SER A 338 23.37 -20.65 -13.16
CA SER A 338 22.37 -20.96 -14.17
C SER A 338 22.92 -20.82 -15.58
N THR A 339 23.68 -19.76 -15.82
CA THR A 339 24.34 -19.53 -17.13
C THR A 339 25.36 -20.62 -17.47
N LEU A 340 26.15 -21.07 -16.48
CA LEU A 340 27.13 -22.16 -16.65
C LEU A 340 26.47 -23.50 -16.97
N LEU A 341 25.32 -23.79 -16.37
CA LEU A 341 24.58 -25.04 -16.56
C LEU A 341 23.69 -25.05 -17.82
N GLY A 342 23.41 -23.88 -18.41
CA GLY A 342 22.57 -23.72 -19.58
C GLY A 342 21.12 -23.31 -19.24
N ARG A 343 20.37 -22.92 -20.29
CA ARG A 343 19.01 -22.35 -20.15
C ARG A 343 17.96 -23.32 -19.56
N GLU A 344 18.30 -24.59 -19.43
CA GLU A 344 17.43 -25.61 -18.87
C GLU A 344 17.37 -25.55 -17.33
N TYR A 345 18.29 -24.83 -16.70
CA TYR A 345 18.36 -24.67 -15.24
C TYR A 345 17.86 -23.31 -14.83
N VAL A 346 16.67 -23.27 -14.25
CA VAL A 346 15.97 -22.05 -13.89
C VAL A 346 16.18 -21.73 -12.42
N PRO A 347 16.57 -20.47 -12.08
CA PRO A 347 16.64 -20.01 -10.70
C PRO A 347 15.28 -20.09 -10.01
N THR A 348 15.28 -20.55 -8.78
CA THR A 348 14.08 -20.61 -7.93
C THR A 348 14.39 -20.12 -6.52
N HIS A 349 13.43 -19.44 -5.90
CA HIS A 349 13.55 -18.87 -4.57
C HIS A 349 12.31 -19.20 -3.75
N SER A 350 12.47 -19.42 -2.48
CA SER A 350 11.38 -19.54 -1.52
C SER A 350 11.84 -19.04 -0.14
N GLY A 351 10.91 -18.69 0.71
CA GLY A 351 11.16 -18.20 2.06
C GLY A 351 10.59 -16.80 2.27
N ASP A 352 10.06 -16.58 3.45
CA ASP A 352 9.55 -15.28 3.84
C ASP A 352 10.69 -14.33 4.16
N TYR A 353 10.59 -13.13 3.61
CA TYR A 353 11.31 -11.98 4.10
C TYR A 353 10.52 -11.40 5.26
N ASP A 354 10.85 -11.80 6.47
CA ASP A 354 10.45 -11.08 7.66
C ASP A 354 11.71 -10.49 8.31
N PRO A 355 11.97 -9.20 8.10
CA PRO A 355 13.08 -8.51 8.75
C PRO A 355 12.84 -8.31 10.26
N ALA A 356 11.66 -8.66 10.82
CA ALA A 356 11.39 -8.66 12.26
C ALA A 356 11.94 -9.90 12.96
N THR A 357 12.29 -10.96 12.22
CA THR A 357 13.00 -12.09 12.80
C THR A 357 14.47 -11.73 13.00
N ASP A 358 15.05 -12.11 14.13
CA ASP A 358 16.50 -11.89 14.40
C ASP A 358 17.40 -12.57 13.35
N HIS A 359 16.86 -13.50 12.56
CA HIS A 359 17.56 -14.27 11.56
C HIS A 359 16.71 -14.48 10.29
N PRO A 360 16.52 -13.47 9.44
CA PRO A 360 15.82 -13.64 8.18
C PRO A 360 16.57 -14.64 7.29
N TYR A 361 15.88 -15.64 6.76
CA TYR A 361 16.47 -16.60 5.85
C TYR A 361 15.72 -16.64 4.52
N ARG A 362 16.43 -17.06 3.48
CA ARG A 362 15.86 -17.40 2.18
C ARG A 362 16.40 -18.75 1.74
N ASN A 363 15.56 -19.50 1.01
CA ASN A 363 16.02 -20.65 0.27
C ASN A 363 16.26 -20.24 -1.18
N MET A 364 17.40 -20.64 -1.71
CA MET A 364 17.79 -20.44 -3.08
C MET A 364 18.08 -21.79 -3.72
N GLY A 365 17.62 -21.98 -4.94
CA GLY A 365 17.85 -23.25 -5.64
C GLY A 365 17.83 -23.09 -7.14
N LEU A 366 18.07 -24.18 -7.83
CA LEU A 366 17.92 -24.33 -9.26
C LEU A 366 17.07 -25.55 -9.51
N HIS A 367 16.17 -25.47 -10.50
CA HIS A 367 15.42 -26.62 -10.98
C HIS A 367 15.60 -26.79 -12.49
N HIS A 368 15.50 -28.02 -12.98
CA HIS A 368 15.57 -28.30 -14.40
C HIS A 368 14.19 -28.09 -15.05
N HIS A 369 14.11 -27.26 -16.07
CA HIS A 369 12.84 -26.82 -16.68
C HIS A 369 11.97 -28.00 -17.19
N PHE A 370 12.59 -29.04 -17.75
CA PHE A 370 11.86 -30.19 -18.30
C PHE A 370 11.69 -31.38 -17.33
N ARG A 371 12.30 -31.33 -16.13
CA ARG A 371 12.28 -32.38 -15.12
C ARG A 371 11.94 -31.86 -13.74
N GLU A 372 10.96 -30.97 -13.66
CA GLU A 372 10.61 -30.19 -12.48
C GLU A 372 10.34 -31.04 -11.22
N HIS A 373 9.86 -32.29 -11.40
CA HIS A 373 9.53 -33.17 -10.29
C HIS A 373 10.72 -33.94 -9.70
N LEU A 374 11.86 -33.96 -10.38
CA LEU A 374 12.99 -34.83 -10.04
C LEU A 374 14.25 -34.09 -9.60
N MET A 375 14.38 -32.79 -9.87
CA MET A 375 15.66 -32.08 -9.72
C MET A 375 15.50 -30.69 -9.13
N ARG A 376 15.25 -30.63 -7.82
CA ARG A 376 15.29 -29.37 -7.06
C ARG A 376 16.37 -29.42 -6.00
N TYR A 377 17.41 -28.61 -6.16
CA TYR A 377 18.38 -28.37 -5.10
C TYR A 377 18.07 -27.08 -4.38
N TRP A 378 18.07 -27.13 -3.07
CA TRP A 378 17.81 -25.99 -2.21
C TRP A 378 18.97 -25.75 -1.24
N MET A 379 19.39 -24.48 -1.17
CA MET A 379 20.35 -23.98 -0.20
C MET A 379 19.68 -22.91 0.65
N LYS A 380 19.75 -23.06 1.97
CA LYS A 380 19.32 -22.05 2.93
C LYS A 380 20.39 -20.97 3.03
N ILE A 381 19.98 -19.71 2.96
CA ILE A 381 20.82 -18.54 3.14
C ILE A 381 20.27 -17.77 4.33
N THR A 382 21.10 -17.59 5.35
CA THR A 382 20.73 -16.86 6.56
C THR A 382 21.46 -15.52 6.57
N PHE A 383 20.72 -14.46 6.91
CA PHE A 383 21.23 -13.10 7.03
C PHE A 383 21.10 -12.66 8.49
N ARG A 384 22.18 -12.26 9.12
CA ARG A 384 22.20 -11.86 10.53
C ARG A 384 23.01 -10.60 10.70
N PHE A 385 22.46 -9.62 11.43
CA PHE A 385 23.21 -8.46 11.86
C PHE A 385 23.87 -8.70 13.22
N VAL A 386 25.18 -8.46 13.29
CA VAL A 386 25.98 -8.46 14.53
C VAL A 386 26.51 -7.05 14.71
N GLY A 387 25.81 -6.24 15.51
CA GLY A 387 26.12 -4.80 15.59
C GLY A 387 25.77 -4.06 14.30
N SER A 388 26.76 -3.46 13.63
CA SER A 388 26.63 -2.84 12.31
C SER A 388 26.93 -3.81 11.15
N GLU A 389 27.53 -4.97 11.42
CA GLU A 389 27.93 -5.92 10.39
C GLU A 389 26.79 -6.84 9.97
N LEU A 390 26.61 -7.00 8.66
CA LEU A 390 25.81 -8.08 8.07
C LEU A 390 26.69 -9.32 7.84
N VAL A 391 26.26 -10.43 8.40
CA VAL A 391 26.85 -11.74 8.19
C VAL A 391 25.89 -12.60 7.37
N VAL A 392 26.36 -13.13 6.26
CA VAL A 392 25.60 -14.06 5.40
C VAL A 392 26.22 -15.44 5.50
N THR A 393 25.39 -16.42 5.87
CA THR A 393 25.78 -17.84 5.92
C THR A 393 24.96 -18.65 4.96
N ILE A 394 25.53 -19.79 4.51
CA ILE A 394 24.84 -20.76 3.65
C ILE A 394 24.88 -22.17 4.28
N ALA A 395 23.81 -22.92 4.10
CA ALA A 395 23.71 -24.32 4.50
C ALA A 395 22.86 -25.11 3.47
N GLU A 396 23.05 -26.42 3.38
CA GLU A 396 22.15 -27.28 2.60
C GLU A 396 20.84 -27.49 3.37
N VAL A 397 19.70 -27.35 2.69
CA VAL A 397 18.40 -27.60 3.31
C VAL A 397 18.27 -29.08 3.66
N ASN A 398 17.88 -29.39 4.89
CA ASN A 398 17.70 -30.75 5.43
C ASN A 398 18.97 -31.62 5.57
N SER A 399 20.17 -31.07 5.45
CA SER A 399 21.40 -31.88 5.53
C SER A 399 21.98 -31.99 6.95
N GLY A 400 21.53 -31.15 7.89
CA GLY A 400 22.19 -31.03 9.21
C GLY A 400 23.63 -30.53 9.15
N ALA A 401 24.08 -30.08 7.99
CA ALA A 401 25.43 -29.56 7.77
C ALA A 401 25.59 -28.17 8.44
N ASP A 402 26.81 -27.90 8.92
CA ASP A 402 27.14 -26.60 9.52
C ASP A 402 26.93 -25.44 8.55
N GLU A 403 26.39 -24.34 9.08
CA GLU A 403 26.31 -23.07 8.37
C GLU A 403 27.71 -22.54 8.10
N VAL A 404 27.98 -22.07 6.89
CA VAL A 404 29.28 -21.51 6.49
C VAL A 404 29.10 -20.06 6.13
N GLU A 405 29.90 -19.19 6.75
CA GLU A 405 29.95 -17.75 6.43
C GLU A 405 30.51 -17.53 5.03
N VAL A 406 29.81 -16.75 4.21
CA VAL A 406 30.20 -16.45 2.82
C VAL A 406 30.38 -14.97 2.56
N LEU A 407 29.84 -14.12 3.43
CA LEU A 407 29.99 -12.68 3.36
C LEU A 407 29.90 -12.09 4.76
N ARG A 408 30.78 -11.12 5.05
CA ARG A 408 30.68 -10.23 6.21
C ARG A 408 30.97 -8.81 5.74
N THR A 409 30.06 -7.88 5.98
CA THR A 409 30.19 -6.50 5.53
C THR A 409 29.55 -5.52 6.50
N ASP A 410 30.13 -4.33 6.65
CA ASP A 410 29.57 -3.27 7.51
C ASP A 410 28.38 -2.59 6.78
N SER A 411 27.30 -2.34 7.50
CA SER A 411 26.13 -1.63 6.98
C SER A 411 26.35 -0.13 6.74
N GLU A 412 27.41 0.45 7.32
CA GLU A 412 27.75 1.86 7.09
C GLU A 412 28.62 2.06 5.84
N ALA A 413 29.42 1.06 5.49
CA ALA A 413 30.28 1.06 4.30
C ALA A 413 30.29 -0.33 3.65
N PRO A 414 29.16 -0.78 3.05
CA PRO A 414 29.02 -2.15 2.58
C PRO A 414 29.93 -2.43 1.37
N ASN A 415 30.73 -3.50 1.51
CA ASN A 415 31.61 -4.01 0.48
C ASN A 415 31.31 -5.49 0.20
N PHE A 416 30.79 -5.79 -1.01
CA PHE A 416 30.39 -7.13 -1.43
C PHE A 416 31.51 -7.89 -2.16
N ASP A 417 32.61 -7.23 -2.50
CA ASP A 417 33.77 -7.86 -3.17
C ASP A 417 34.54 -8.79 -2.23
N VAL A 418 34.39 -8.60 -0.91
CA VAL A 418 35.02 -9.47 0.12
C VAL A 418 34.26 -10.81 0.28
N GLY A 419 33.07 -10.95 -0.33
CA GLY A 419 32.26 -12.15 -0.25
C GLY A 419 32.87 -13.32 -1.06
N ASN A 420 32.74 -14.53 -0.53
CA ASN A 420 33.28 -15.73 -1.15
C ASN A 420 32.31 -16.30 -2.22
N ARG A 421 32.27 -15.64 -3.39
CA ARG A 421 31.43 -16.05 -4.54
C ARG A 421 31.71 -17.49 -4.99
N ASP A 422 32.97 -17.88 -5.06
CA ASP A 422 33.38 -19.20 -5.57
C ASP A 422 32.94 -20.33 -4.63
N LEU A 423 32.92 -20.10 -3.33
CA LEU A 423 32.40 -21.05 -2.37
C LEU A 423 30.89 -21.28 -2.58
N VAL A 424 30.11 -20.20 -2.78
CA VAL A 424 28.68 -20.29 -3.04
C VAL A 424 28.42 -21.03 -4.36
N LYS A 425 29.13 -20.67 -5.45
CA LYS A 425 29.04 -21.34 -6.76
C LYS A 425 29.36 -22.84 -6.64
N THR A 426 30.47 -23.15 -5.98
CA THR A 426 30.91 -24.56 -5.82
C THR A 426 29.90 -25.39 -5.04
N ARG A 427 29.32 -24.85 -3.97
CA ARG A 427 28.30 -25.54 -3.19
C ARG A 427 27.02 -25.77 -3.98
N LEU A 428 26.56 -24.77 -4.75
CA LEU A 428 25.40 -24.93 -5.65
C LEU A 428 25.65 -26.03 -6.68
N LEU A 429 26.79 -26.00 -7.37
CA LEU A 429 27.14 -27.00 -8.40
C LEU A 429 27.24 -28.41 -7.83
N LYS A 430 27.93 -28.59 -6.69
CA LYS A 430 28.04 -29.88 -6.00
C LYS A 430 26.69 -30.43 -5.53
N GLY A 431 25.81 -29.55 -5.03
CA GLY A 431 24.48 -29.92 -4.60
C GLY A 431 23.62 -30.44 -5.78
N ILE A 432 23.69 -29.74 -6.92
CA ILE A 432 22.98 -30.12 -8.15
C ILE A 432 23.53 -31.44 -8.69
N SER A 433 24.86 -31.62 -8.72
CA SER A 433 25.51 -32.86 -9.18
C SER A 433 25.05 -34.07 -8.39
N ARG A 434 24.94 -34.00 -7.07
CA ARG A 434 24.46 -35.10 -6.22
C ARG A 434 23.03 -35.52 -6.49
N ILE A 435 22.16 -34.61 -6.96
CA ILE A 435 20.77 -34.90 -7.32
C ILE A 435 20.72 -35.59 -8.68
N GLN A 436 21.67 -35.33 -9.56
CA GLN A 436 21.75 -35.98 -10.87
C GLN A 436 22.18 -37.45 -10.80
N GLU A 437 22.84 -37.85 -9.71
CA GLU A 437 23.32 -39.21 -9.48
C GLU A 437 22.26 -40.13 -8.86
N ILE A 438 21.07 -39.62 -8.50
CA ILE A 438 19.91 -40.35 -7.99
C ILE A 438 18.86 -40.48 -9.08
#